data_4b1e5c25d39bbcc0498b7af07ace91a9
#
_entry.id   4b1e5c25d39bbcc0498b7af07ace91a9
#
_cell.length_a   1.000
_cell.length_b   1.000
_cell.length_c   1.000
_cell.angle_alpha   90.00
_cell.angle_beta   90.00
_cell.angle_gamma   90.00
#
_symmetry.space_group_name_H-M   'P 1'
#
loop_
_entity.id
_entity.type
_entity.pdbx_description
1 polymer ?
#
loop_
_entity_poly.entity_id
_entity_poly.type
_entity_poly.pdbx_seq_one_letter_code
_entity_poly.pdbx_strand_id
1 'polypeptide(L)'
;MSLADLAAPAAQAARDGVVVTEFQASLGRIIAPILEATPAARALFCGADGKPLAAGDIYRNPEFADVLEVFGHEGARFVAEGEVAAGLLALAEQGGHLTGDDLKSYRPEWRRPVEITRGRVRLAANLPPALGGVLVAFELELLGADLGAGVGAADLARAFEAKTRARIETGLRQDPEGGALRLLSPELIGRYPQRAAGAGGSDPRHHSYFGGRWRRAGGGADHLQRRGQWRRNRRHRHHAQQHAGRGRSDARRLDSWGPDTRLSSMMTPMAVTWPDGGVAMLGSGGSNRIRTALAQVLVNRIDRGMGLADAVAAPRLHVEASPPAVDFELPALAEADRAAILDAFPEARGWPNRSMFFGGVHAVTRDGRGNVQAAGDPRRSGVGIVG
;
A
#
# COMPACT_ATOMS: atom_id res chain seq x y z
N MET A 1 -3.50 26.72 -11.30
CA MET A 1 -4.08 25.70 -12.17
C MET A 1 -5.42 25.33 -11.56
N SER A 2 -6.51 25.44 -12.29
CA SER A 2 -7.84 25.07 -11.82
C SER A 2 -8.03 23.55 -11.83
N LEU A 3 -9.08 23.07 -11.15
CA LEU A 3 -9.42 21.64 -11.19
C LEU A 3 -9.85 21.23 -12.61
N ALA A 4 -10.49 22.13 -13.36
CA ALA A 4 -10.85 21.92 -14.76
C ALA A 4 -9.60 21.73 -15.64
N ASP A 5 -8.55 22.57 -15.45
CA ASP A 5 -7.29 22.42 -16.18
C ASP A 5 -6.62 21.07 -15.92
N LEU A 6 -6.73 20.55 -14.68
CA LEU A 6 -6.20 19.24 -14.30
C LEU A 6 -7.01 18.08 -14.86
N ALA A 7 -8.32 18.22 -14.95
CA ALA A 7 -9.22 17.17 -15.46
C ALA A 7 -9.18 17.06 -17.01
N ALA A 8 -8.99 18.17 -17.72
CA ALA A 8 -9.10 18.23 -19.18
C ALA A 8 -8.23 17.19 -19.92
N PRO A 9 -6.93 16.98 -19.62
CA PRO A 9 -6.12 15.97 -20.31
C PRO A 9 -6.64 14.53 -20.09
N ALA A 10 -7.15 14.24 -18.90
CA ALA A 10 -7.72 12.93 -18.59
C ALA A 10 -9.07 12.70 -19.30
N ALA A 11 -9.91 13.72 -19.37
CA ALA A 11 -11.17 13.68 -20.13
C ALA A 11 -10.89 13.46 -21.62
N GLN A 12 -9.92 14.19 -22.17
CA GLN A 12 -9.51 14.01 -23.57
C GLN A 12 -9.02 12.58 -23.84
N ALA A 13 -8.12 12.05 -22.99
CA ALA A 13 -7.62 10.68 -23.11
C ALA A 13 -8.75 9.63 -23.00
N ALA A 14 -9.74 9.85 -22.17
CA ALA A 14 -10.90 8.96 -22.03
C ALA A 14 -11.79 8.94 -23.29
N ARG A 15 -11.91 10.07 -24.00
CA ARG A 15 -12.64 10.17 -25.28
C ARG A 15 -11.85 9.58 -26.46
N ASP A 16 -10.61 10.00 -26.62
CA ASP A 16 -9.78 9.58 -27.76
C ASP A 16 -9.39 8.11 -27.64
N GLY A 17 -9.28 7.65 -26.40
CA GLY A 17 -8.85 6.31 -26.06
C GLY A 17 -7.36 6.20 -25.80
N VAL A 18 -7.01 5.20 -25.04
CA VAL A 18 -5.63 4.86 -24.67
C VAL A 18 -5.31 3.42 -25.08
N VAL A 19 -4.10 3.18 -25.56
CA VAL A 19 -3.63 1.85 -25.92
C VAL A 19 -3.46 1.01 -24.65
N VAL A 20 -4.08 -0.15 -24.61
CA VAL A 20 -3.92 -1.13 -23.52
C VAL A 20 -2.51 -1.72 -23.58
N THR A 21 -1.75 -1.57 -22.52
CA THR A 21 -0.40 -2.12 -22.41
C THR A 21 -0.42 -3.63 -22.10
N GLU A 22 0.70 -4.32 -22.32
CA GLU A 22 0.89 -5.73 -21.93
C GLU A 22 0.58 -5.97 -20.44
N PHE A 23 1.02 -5.04 -19.59
CA PHE A 23 0.75 -5.11 -18.15
C PHE A 23 -0.75 -5.00 -17.85
N GLN A 24 -1.44 -4.04 -18.46
CA GLN A 24 -2.89 -3.85 -18.27
C GLN A 24 -3.68 -5.06 -18.78
N ALA A 25 -3.34 -5.59 -19.96
CA ALA A 25 -3.95 -6.80 -20.50
C ALA A 25 -3.71 -8.02 -19.59
N SER A 26 -2.49 -8.18 -19.06
CA SER A 26 -2.18 -9.24 -18.08
C SER A 26 -3.02 -9.12 -16.81
N LEU A 27 -3.18 -7.90 -16.29
CA LEU A 27 -4.03 -7.64 -15.15
C LEU A 27 -5.50 -7.92 -15.47
N GLY A 28 -5.98 -7.49 -16.64
CA GLY A 28 -7.33 -7.75 -17.14
C GLY A 28 -7.69 -9.24 -17.11
N ARG A 29 -6.78 -10.09 -17.60
CA ARG A 29 -6.96 -11.56 -17.51
C ARG A 29 -7.11 -12.09 -16.07
N ILE A 30 -6.33 -11.54 -15.12
CA ILE A 30 -6.40 -11.95 -13.71
C ILE A 30 -7.74 -11.57 -13.08
N ILE A 31 -8.28 -10.41 -13.42
CA ILE A 31 -9.53 -9.88 -12.87
C ILE A 31 -10.73 -10.06 -13.81
N ALA A 32 -10.60 -10.88 -14.87
CA ALA A 32 -11.64 -11.15 -15.84
C ALA A 32 -13.03 -11.42 -15.22
N PRO A 33 -13.16 -12.23 -14.14
CA PRO A 33 -14.45 -12.45 -13.51
C PRO A 33 -15.15 -11.18 -12.98
N ILE A 34 -14.37 -10.11 -12.72
CA ILE A 34 -14.91 -8.81 -12.30
C ILE A 34 -15.29 -7.99 -13.52
N LEU A 35 -14.43 -7.94 -14.54
CA LEU A 35 -14.65 -7.18 -15.76
C LEU A 35 -15.82 -7.73 -16.58
N GLU A 36 -16.10 -9.01 -16.43
CA GLU A 36 -17.19 -9.72 -17.10
C GLU A 36 -18.48 -9.82 -16.28
N ALA A 37 -18.51 -9.29 -15.05
CA ALA A 37 -19.60 -9.53 -14.09
C ALA A 37 -20.94 -8.89 -14.50
N THR A 38 -20.91 -7.75 -15.21
CA THR A 38 -22.11 -7.02 -15.62
C THR A 38 -22.04 -6.65 -17.10
N PRO A 39 -23.21 -6.45 -17.76
CA PRO A 39 -23.22 -5.98 -19.16
C PRO A 39 -22.46 -4.67 -19.35
N ALA A 40 -22.61 -3.71 -18.44
CA ALA A 40 -21.89 -2.43 -18.48
C ALA A 40 -20.37 -2.60 -18.37
N ALA A 41 -19.89 -3.47 -17.47
CA ALA A 41 -18.48 -3.74 -17.34
C ALA A 41 -17.93 -4.43 -18.60
N ARG A 42 -18.66 -5.39 -19.16
CA ARG A 42 -18.27 -6.04 -20.43
C ARG A 42 -18.18 -5.06 -21.59
N ALA A 43 -19.17 -4.18 -21.73
CA ALA A 43 -19.18 -3.18 -22.80
C ALA A 43 -17.96 -2.26 -22.73
N LEU A 44 -17.45 -2.00 -21.52
CA LEU A 44 -16.34 -1.09 -21.27
C LEU A 44 -14.97 -1.77 -21.35
N PHE A 45 -14.85 -3.00 -20.85
CA PHE A 45 -13.56 -3.66 -20.62
C PHE A 45 -13.31 -4.90 -21.49
N CYS A 46 -14.27 -5.31 -22.31
CA CYS A 46 -14.12 -6.48 -23.15
C CYS A 46 -14.23 -6.13 -24.63
N GLY A 47 -13.55 -6.90 -25.47
CA GLY A 47 -13.64 -6.82 -26.93
C GLY A 47 -14.91 -7.49 -27.46
N ALA A 48 -15.07 -7.47 -28.78
CA ALA A 48 -16.20 -8.09 -29.47
C ALA A 48 -16.32 -9.61 -29.24
N ASP A 49 -15.22 -10.26 -28.87
CA ASP A 49 -15.16 -11.69 -28.51
C ASP A 49 -15.61 -11.97 -27.05
N GLY A 50 -15.99 -10.93 -26.32
CA GLY A 50 -16.42 -11.00 -24.92
C GLY A 50 -15.30 -11.21 -23.91
N LYS A 51 -14.03 -11.19 -24.33
CA LYS A 51 -12.87 -11.31 -23.44
C LYS A 51 -12.32 -9.94 -23.06
N PRO A 52 -11.62 -9.81 -21.91
CA PRO A 52 -10.95 -8.57 -21.55
C PRO A 52 -10.02 -8.07 -22.64
N LEU A 53 -9.96 -6.75 -22.82
CA LEU A 53 -9.14 -6.08 -23.81
C LEU A 53 -7.69 -6.60 -23.76
N ALA A 54 -7.14 -6.89 -24.93
CA ALA A 54 -5.77 -7.35 -25.13
C ALA A 54 -4.78 -6.18 -25.26
N ALA A 55 -3.50 -6.48 -25.19
CA ALA A 55 -2.47 -5.48 -25.47
C ALA A 55 -2.59 -4.99 -26.91
N GLY A 56 -2.52 -3.68 -27.11
CA GLY A 56 -2.72 -3.03 -28.40
C GLY A 56 -4.16 -2.60 -28.68
N ASP A 57 -5.16 -3.13 -27.96
CA ASP A 57 -6.53 -2.66 -28.05
C ASP A 57 -6.65 -1.23 -27.50
N ILE A 58 -7.71 -0.53 -27.92
CA ILE A 58 -7.98 0.83 -27.46
C ILE A 58 -9.09 0.81 -26.41
N TYR A 59 -8.76 1.21 -25.20
CA TYR A 59 -9.74 1.49 -24.15
C TYR A 59 -10.30 2.91 -24.31
N ARG A 60 -11.64 3.04 -24.36
CA ARG A 60 -12.36 4.33 -24.40
C ARG A 60 -13.45 4.36 -23.34
N ASN A 61 -13.66 5.52 -22.76
CA ASN A 61 -14.76 5.75 -21.83
C ASN A 61 -15.26 7.20 -21.92
N PRO A 62 -16.04 7.54 -22.94
CA PRO A 62 -16.54 8.89 -23.13
C PRO A 62 -17.46 9.36 -21.98
N GLU A 63 -18.27 8.47 -21.40
CA GLU A 63 -19.11 8.82 -20.25
C GLU A 63 -18.26 9.25 -19.04
N PHE A 64 -17.12 8.59 -18.81
CA PHE A 64 -16.20 9.00 -17.76
C PHE A 64 -15.51 10.33 -18.06
N ALA A 65 -15.30 10.66 -19.32
CA ALA A 65 -14.81 11.97 -19.72
C ALA A 65 -15.78 13.08 -19.33
N ASP A 66 -17.07 12.87 -19.55
CA ASP A 66 -18.12 13.82 -19.13
C ASP A 66 -18.14 13.99 -17.60
N VAL A 67 -18.02 12.88 -16.87
CA VAL A 67 -17.88 12.91 -15.39
C VAL A 67 -16.67 13.74 -14.95
N LEU A 68 -15.53 13.59 -15.62
CA LEU A 68 -14.31 14.35 -15.30
C LEU A 68 -14.47 15.84 -15.57
N GLU A 69 -15.15 16.22 -16.63
CA GLU A 69 -15.42 17.63 -16.94
C GLU A 69 -16.31 18.28 -15.90
N VAL A 70 -17.44 17.62 -15.56
CA VAL A 70 -18.34 18.12 -14.52
C VAL A 70 -17.62 18.19 -13.17
N PHE A 71 -16.81 17.17 -12.83
CA PHE A 71 -15.96 17.20 -11.63
C PHE A 71 -14.97 18.37 -11.65
N GLY A 72 -14.41 18.68 -12.82
CA GLY A 72 -13.53 19.82 -13.00
C GLY A 72 -14.16 21.17 -12.63
N HIS A 73 -15.46 21.30 -12.84
CA HIS A 73 -16.23 22.52 -12.54
C HIS A 73 -16.85 22.52 -11.13
N GLU A 74 -17.44 21.41 -10.70
CA GLU A 74 -18.18 21.33 -9.43
C GLU A 74 -17.33 20.83 -8.24
N GLY A 75 -16.22 20.18 -8.51
CA GLY A 75 -15.34 19.65 -7.48
C GLY A 75 -16.00 18.59 -6.60
N ALA A 76 -15.65 18.62 -5.30
CA ALA A 76 -16.11 17.62 -4.34
C ALA A 76 -17.64 17.57 -4.17
N ARG A 77 -18.33 18.67 -4.45
CA ARG A 77 -19.80 18.72 -4.36
C ARG A 77 -20.46 17.74 -5.33
N PHE A 78 -19.93 17.61 -6.54
CA PHE A 78 -20.44 16.67 -7.55
C PHE A 78 -20.44 15.22 -7.04
N VAL A 79 -19.39 14.84 -6.30
CA VAL A 79 -19.26 13.48 -5.73
C VAL A 79 -20.09 13.30 -4.46
N ALA A 80 -20.21 14.33 -3.62
CA ALA A 80 -20.87 14.23 -2.33
C ALA A 80 -22.39 14.46 -2.37
N GLU A 81 -22.87 15.27 -3.32
CA GLU A 81 -24.27 15.76 -3.38
C GLU A 81 -24.84 15.74 -4.80
N GLY A 82 -23.99 15.65 -5.84
CA GLY A 82 -24.40 15.68 -7.25
C GLY A 82 -24.77 14.31 -7.83
N GLU A 83 -24.64 14.18 -9.15
CA GLU A 83 -25.06 12.98 -9.89
C GLU A 83 -24.31 11.72 -9.49
N VAL A 84 -23.02 11.82 -9.12
CA VAL A 84 -22.24 10.68 -8.61
C VAL A 84 -22.84 10.18 -7.30
N ALA A 85 -23.20 11.10 -6.39
CA ALA A 85 -23.87 10.73 -5.14
C ALA A 85 -25.21 10.03 -5.43
N ALA A 86 -26.03 10.59 -6.33
CA ALA A 86 -27.32 10.00 -6.71
C ALA A 86 -27.15 8.57 -7.27
N GLY A 87 -26.19 8.36 -8.17
CA GLY A 87 -25.87 7.03 -8.71
C GLY A 87 -25.38 6.04 -7.65
N LEU A 88 -24.53 6.47 -6.72
CA LEU A 88 -24.06 5.63 -5.62
C LEU A 88 -25.18 5.23 -4.65
N LEU A 89 -26.11 6.17 -4.36
CA LEU A 89 -27.26 5.89 -3.50
C LEU A 89 -28.26 4.95 -4.17
N ALA A 90 -28.53 5.12 -5.45
CA ALA A 90 -29.36 4.19 -6.22
C ALA A 90 -28.80 2.76 -6.25
N LEU A 91 -27.47 2.61 -6.33
CA LEU A 91 -26.82 1.32 -6.18
C LEU A 91 -26.90 0.77 -4.75
N ALA A 92 -26.82 1.65 -3.74
CA ALA A 92 -26.92 1.24 -2.35
C ALA A 92 -28.33 0.72 -2.00
N GLU A 93 -29.39 1.25 -2.61
CA GLU A 93 -30.78 0.75 -2.47
C GLU A 93 -30.94 -0.71 -2.93
N GLN A 94 -30.06 -1.19 -3.83
CA GLN A 94 -30.04 -2.57 -4.29
C GLN A 94 -29.33 -3.54 -3.34
N GLY A 95 -29.01 -3.11 -2.12
CA GLY A 95 -28.40 -3.94 -1.06
C GLY A 95 -27.06 -3.45 -0.54
N GLY A 96 -26.69 -2.20 -0.81
CA GLY A 96 -25.57 -1.52 -0.21
C GLY A 96 -25.90 -0.90 1.16
N HIS A 97 -24.88 -0.31 1.80
CA HIS A 97 -24.99 0.32 3.12
C HIS A 97 -24.70 1.82 3.12
N LEU A 98 -24.31 2.38 1.97
CA LEU A 98 -23.97 3.79 1.83
C LEU A 98 -25.23 4.67 1.93
N THR A 99 -25.15 5.73 2.71
CA THR A 99 -26.23 6.70 2.89
C THR A 99 -25.81 8.09 2.38
N GLY A 100 -26.79 8.97 2.16
CA GLY A 100 -26.52 10.36 1.81
C GLY A 100 -25.78 11.12 2.92
N ASP A 101 -25.99 10.74 4.17
CA ASP A 101 -25.27 11.32 5.31
C ASP A 101 -23.81 10.90 5.33
N ASP A 102 -23.49 9.65 4.94
CA ASP A 102 -22.10 9.18 4.79
C ASP A 102 -21.36 10.02 3.75
N LEU A 103 -21.96 10.25 2.58
CA LEU A 103 -21.36 11.05 1.51
C LEU A 103 -21.15 12.51 1.92
N LYS A 104 -22.13 13.13 2.59
CA LYS A 104 -22.08 14.53 3.03
C LYS A 104 -21.14 14.75 4.21
N SER A 105 -21.05 13.79 5.13
CA SER A 105 -20.24 13.90 6.34
C SER A 105 -18.78 13.52 6.13
N TYR A 106 -18.46 12.75 5.09
CA TYR A 106 -17.07 12.34 4.85
C TYR A 106 -16.15 13.54 4.67
N ARG A 107 -15.06 13.56 5.42
CA ARG A 107 -13.99 14.57 5.30
C ARG A 107 -12.62 13.88 5.33
N PRO A 108 -11.68 14.30 4.48
CA PRO A 108 -10.27 13.93 4.63
C PRO A 108 -9.73 14.45 5.96
N GLU A 109 -8.86 13.66 6.58
CA GLU A 109 -8.24 14.04 7.86
C GLU A 109 -6.73 14.18 7.69
N TRP A 110 -6.18 15.26 8.23
CA TRP A 110 -4.75 15.43 8.39
C TRP A 110 -4.28 14.69 9.64
N ARG A 111 -3.30 13.80 9.46
CA ARG A 111 -2.73 13.00 10.55
C ARG A 111 -1.23 13.18 10.62
N ARG A 112 -0.68 13.13 11.82
CA ARG A 112 0.77 13.08 12.00
C ARG A 112 1.29 11.75 11.47
N PRO A 113 2.45 11.73 10.77
CA PRO A 113 3.04 10.47 10.32
C PRO A 113 3.65 9.69 11.50
N VAL A 114 3.87 8.39 11.30
CA VAL A 114 4.87 7.67 12.06
C VAL A 114 6.25 8.09 11.54
N GLU A 115 7.13 8.47 12.45
CA GLU A 115 8.51 8.83 12.14
C GLU A 115 9.44 7.68 12.52
N ILE A 116 10.38 7.37 11.65
CA ILE A 116 11.37 6.30 11.79
C ILE A 116 12.73 6.94 11.54
N THR A 117 13.70 6.59 12.35
CA THR A 117 15.10 6.99 12.12
C THR A 117 15.93 5.76 11.78
N ARG A 118 16.67 5.82 10.66
CA ARG A 118 17.59 4.76 10.25
C ARG A 118 18.97 5.36 9.99
N GLY A 119 19.90 5.14 10.92
CA GLY A 119 21.16 5.87 10.96
C GLY A 119 20.89 7.37 11.09
N ARG A 120 21.31 8.16 10.10
CA ARG A 120 21.07 9.64 10.05
C ARG A 120 19.89 10.03 9.16
N VAL A 121 19.19 9.07 8.57
CA VAL A 121 18.08 9.28 7.65
C VAL A 121 16.77 9.24 8.42
N ARG A 122 15.87 10.18 8.14
CA ARG A 122 14.52 10.23 8.71
C ARG A 122 13.50 9.77 7.66
N LEU A 123 12.58 8.93 8.10
CA LEU A 123 11.47 8.45 7.27
C LEU A 123 10.15 8.83 7.95
N ALA A 124 9.16 9.12 7.13
CA ALA A 124 7.80 9.39 7.59
C ALA A 124 6.80 8.56 6.76
N ALA A 125 5.83 7.94 7.42
CA ALA A 125 4.78 7.15 6.80
C ALA A 125 3.43 7.37 7.49
N ASN A 126 2.34 6.99 6.84
CA ASN A 126 1.02 7.13 7.48
C ASN A 126 0.85 6.19 8.67
N LEU A 127 0.05 6.72 9.62
CA LEU A 127 -0.48 5.96 10.76
C LEU A 127 -1.83 5.29 10.44
N PRO A 128 -2.32 4.43 11.33
CA PRO A 128 -3.67 3.88 11.21
C PRO A 128 -4.74 4.93 10.87
N PRO A 129 -5.73 4.57 10.04
CA PRO A 129 -6.09 3.21 9.65
C PRO A 129 -5.22 2.60 8.53
N ALA A 130 -4.24 3.31 7.98
CA ALA A 130 -3.25 2.72 7.09
C ALA A 130 -2.20 1.95 7.93
N LEU A 131 -2.19 0.63 7.80
CA LEU A 131 -1.35 -0.23 8.65
C LEU A 131 0.07 -0.43 8.11
N GLY A 132 0.30 -0.11 6.84
CA GLY A 132 1.56 -0.41 6.18
C GLY A 132 2.75 0.33 6.79
N GLY A 133 2.58 1.61 7.15
CA GLY A 133 3.66 2.44 7.72
C GLY A 133 4.23 1.88 9.02
N VAL A 134 3.35 1.51 9.96
CA VAL A 134 3.78 0.93 11.26
C VAL A 134 4.40 -0.46 11.10
N LEU A 135 3.97 -1.22 10.08
CA LEU A 135 4.55 -2.53 9.79
C LEU A 135 5.94 -2.41 9.15
N VAL A 136 6.16 -1.44 8.25
CA VAL A 136 7.50 -1.12 7.72
C VAL A 136 8.40 -0.59 8.83
N ALA A 137 7.88 0.25 9.74
CA ALA A 137 8.62 0.72 10.91
C ALA A 137 9.15 -0.45 11.74
N PHE A 138 8.28 -1.40 12.08
CA PHE A 138 8.65 -2.59 12.84
C PHE A 138 9.69 -3.45 12.10
N GLU A 139 9.54 -3.67 10.79
CA GLU A 139 10.50 -4.40 9.97
C GLU A 139 11.89 -3.75 10.01
N LEU A 140 11.95 -2.43 9.85
CA LEU A 140 13.20 -1.68 9.87
C LEU A 140 13.88 -1.67 11.25
N GLU A 141 13.10 -1.63 12.33
CA GLU A 141 13.62 -1.76 13.70
C GLU A 141 14.29 -3.14 13.93
N LEU A 142 13.64 -4.23 13.50
CA LEU A 142 14.21 -5.58 13.62
C LEU A 142 15.52 -5.75 12.83
N LEU A 143 15.64 -5.06 11.70
CA LEU A 143 16.85 -5.09 10.86
C LEU A 143 18.01 -4.29 11.47
N GLY A 144 17.75 -3.51 12.52
CA GLY A 144 18.76 -2.68 13.20
C GLY A 144 19.22 -1.50 12.35
N ALA A 145 19.91 -0.57 12.99
CA ALA A 145 20.40 0.66 12.35
C ALA A 145 21.89 0.57 11.91
N ASP A 146 22.53 -0.57 12.08
CA ASP A 146 23.93 -0.76 11.69
C ASP A 146 24.04 -0.92 10.16
N LEU A 147 24.40 0.18 9.51
CA LEU A 147 24.54 0.27 8.06
C LEU A 147 25.84 -0.38 7.53
N GLY A 148 26.78 -0.74 8.42
CA GLY A 148 28.10 -1.26 8.05
C GLY A 148 28.12 -2.76 7.71
N ALA A 149 27.23 -3.54 8.28
CA ALA A 149 27.29 -5.01 8.21
C ALA A 149 26.33 -5.64 7.17
N GLY A 150 25.84 -4.88 6.20
CA GLY A 150 24.98 -5.33 5.08
C GLY A 150 23.79 -6.22 5.50
N VAL A 151 22.56 -5.81 5.23
CA VAL A 151 21.35 -6.64 5.46
C VAL A 151 21.28 -7.72 4.39
N GLY A 152 21.32 -9.00 4.76
CA GLY A 152 21.17 -10.13 3.83
C GLY A 152 19.71 -10.44 3.50
N ALA A 153 19.49 -11.25 2.47
CA ALA A 153 18.15 -11.67 2.07
C ALA A 153 17.44 -12.52 3.14
N ALA A 154 18.18 -13.36 3.85
CA ALA A 154 17.64 -14.15 4.97
C ALA A 154 17.23 -13.26 6.16
N ASP A 155 17.93 -12.17 6.43
CA ASP A 155 17.55 -11.21 7.48
C ASP A 155 16.23 -10.52 7.14
N LEU A 156 16.08 -10.11 5.89
CA LEU A 156 14.81 -9.57 5.38
C LEU A 156 13.68 -10.58 5.55
N ALA A 157 13.89 -11.85 5.17
CA ALA A 157 12.87 -12.89 5.29
C ALA A 157 12.45 -13.11 6.75
N ARG A 158 13.42 -13.18 7.69
CA ARG A 158 13.16 -13.31 9.13
C ARG A 158 12.39 -12.11 9.69
N ALA A 159 12.77 -10.88 9.31
CA ALA A 159 12.06 -9.67 9.73
C ALA A 159 10.62 -9.64 9.22
N PHE A 160 10.39 -10.08 7.98
CA PHE A 160 9.05 -10.15 7.39
C PHE A 160 8.17 -11.23 8.02
N GLU A 161 8.76 -12.38 8.40
CA GLU A 161 8.07 -13.41 9.18
C GLU A 161 7.71 -12.88 10.57
N ALA A 162 8.67 -12.32 11.29
CA ALA A 162 8.49 -11.74 12.62
C ALA A 162 7.37 -10.69 12.62
N LYS A 163 7.36 -9.75 11.65
CA LYS A 163 6.31 -8.78 11.45
C LYS A 163 4.93 -9.44 11.28
N THR A 164 4.86 -10.55 10.54
CA THR A 164 3.58 -11.22 10.31
C THR A 164 3.02 -11.81 11.61
N ARG A 165 3.89 -12.39 12.45
CA ARG A 165 3.52 -12.87 13.80
C ARG A 165 3.12 -11.72 14.72
N ALA A 166 3.94 -10.67 14.80
CA ALA A 166 3.70 -9.51 15.65
C ALA A 166 2.38 -8.78 15.30
N ARG A 167 2.04 -8.69 14.01
CA ARG A 167 0.75 -8.14 13.56
C ARG A 167 -0.45 -8.89 14.12
N ILE A 168 -0.36 -10.21 14.20
CA ILE A 168 -1.42 -11.08 14.76
C ILE A 168 -1.46 -10.93 16.27
N GLU A 169 -0.31 -11.03 16.92
CA GLU A 169 -0.15 -10.94 18.38
C GLU A 169 -0.69 -9.63 18.94
N THR A 170 -0.42 -8.53 18.26
CA THR A 170 -0.86 -7.18 18.70
C THR A 170 -2.31 -6.87 18.42
N GLY A 171 -3.01 -7.72 17.66
CA GLY A 171 -4.38 -7.45 17.24
C GLY A 171 -4.50 -6.22 16.34
N LEU A 172 -3.44 -5.86 15.60
CA LEU A 172 -3.35 -4.63 14.79
C LEU A 172 -4.52 -4.45 13.81
N ARG A 173 -5.15 -5.53 13.37
CA ARG A 173 -6.30 -5.47 12.45
C ARG A 173 -7.60 -5.12 13.18
N GLN A 174 -7.78 -5.63 14.39
CA GLN A 174 -8.99 -5.45 15.19
C GLN A 174 -8.99 -4.09 15.91
N ASP A 175 -7.83 -3.67 16.35
CA ASP A 175 -7.57 -2.41 17.04
C ASP A 175 -6.37 -1.72 16.37
N PRO A 176 -6.58 -0.99 15.26
CA PRO A 176 -5.48 -0.41 14.50
C PRO A 176 -4.60 0.55 15.30
N GLU A 177 -5.19 1.40 16.13
CA GLU A 177 -4.45 2.39 16.92
C GLU A 177 -3.72 1.76 18.11
N GLY A 178 -4.42 1.02 18.97
CA GLY A 178 -3.80 0.35 20.11
C GLY A 178 -2.85 -0.76 19.67
N GLY A 179 -3.19 -1.49 18.58
CA GLY A 179 -2.31 -2.47 17.98
C GLY A 179 -1.00 -1.86 17.44
N ALA A 180 -1.05 -0.67 16.86
CA ALA A 180 0.14 0.05 16.42
C ALA A 180 1.04 0.45 17.59
N LEU A 181 0.45 0.93 18.69
CA LEU A 181 1.19 1.27 19.90
C LEU A 181 1.88 0.03 20.50
N ARG A 182 1.17 -1.10 20.56
CA ARG A 182 1.76 -2.36 21.04
C ARG A 182 2.85 -2.87 20.09
N LEU A 183 2.63 -2.80 18.76
CA LEU A 183 3.57 -3.27 17.76
C LEU A 183 4.92 -2.54 17.85
N LEU A 184 4.90 -1.25 18.09
CA LEU A 184 6.09 -0.40 18.11
C LEU A 184 6.60 -0.17 19.56
N SER A 185 6.08 -0.91 20.54
CA SER A 185 6.60 -0.82 21.89
C SER A 185 7.99 -1.49 22.01
N PRO A 186 8.93 -0.90 22.78
CA PRO A 186 10.24 -1.50 23.01
C PRO A 186 10.16 -2.93 23.57
N GLU A 187 9.16 -3.20 24.41
CA GLU A 187 8.94 -4.51 25.02
C GLU A 187 8.58 -5.56 23.96
N LEU A 188 7.75 -5.22 22.98
CA LEU A 188 7.41 -6.15 21.91
C LEU A 188 8.59 -6.33 20.96
N ILE A 189 9.21 -5.24 20.52
CA ILE A 189 10.36 -5.27 19.63
C ILE A 189 11.48 -6.13 20.23
N GLY A 190 11.78 -5.96 21.52
CA GLY A 190 12.80 -6.73 22.25
C GLY A 190 12.52 -8.23 22.35
N ARG A 191 11.29 -8.68 22.17
CA ARG A 191 10.93 -10.12 22.17
C ARG A 191 11.22 -10.83 20.85
N TYR A 192 11.43 -10.08 19.79
CA TYR A 192 11.76 -10.63 18.49
C TYR A 192 13.29 -10.60 18.27
N PRO A 193 13.86 -11.63 17.61
CA PRO A 193 15.28 -11.64 17.30
C PRO A 193 15.65 -10.39 16.49
N GLN A 194 16.56 -9.59 17.06
CA GLN A 194 17.20 -8.49 16.35
C GLN A 194 18.36 -9.06 15.54
N ARG A 195 18.65 -8.46 14.39
CA ARG A 195 19.90 -8.75 13.72
C ARG A 195 21.06 -8.37 14.65
N ALA A 196 22.00 -9.28 14.88
CA ALA A 196 23.17 -8.99 15.69
C ALA A 196 23.92 -7.80 15.09
N ALA A 197 24.16 -6.76 15.88
CA ALA A 197 25.04 -5.68 15.49
C ALA A 197 26.42 -6.28 15.19
N GLY A 198 26.97 -6.03 14.00
CA GLY A 198 28.34 -6.36 13.72
C GLY A 198 29.23 -5.74 14.79
N ALA A 199 30.38 -6.36 15.12
CA ALA A 199 31.25 -6.03 16.25
C ALA A 199 31.87 -4.61 16.26
N GLY A 200 31.21 -3.63 15.70
CA GLY A 200 31.48 -2.19 15.77
C GLY A 200 30.47 -1.54 16.70
N GLY A 201 30.86 -1.38 17.99
CA GLY A 201 30.00 -0.96 19.08
C GLY A 201 29.19 0.30 18.79
N SER A 202 27.89 0.14 18.61
CA SER A 202 26.93 1.22 18.76
C SER A 202 26.37 1.17 20.18
N ASP A 203 26.53 2.31 20.90
CA ASP A 203 25.96 2.53 22.23
C ASP A 203 24.45 2.22 22.24
N PRO A 204 23.96 1.32 23.12
CA PRO A 204 22.55 0.99 23.22
C PRO A 204 21.61 2.18 23.53
N ARG A 205 22.18 3.36 23.78
CA ARG A 205 21.47 4.59 24.15
C ARG A 205 20.96 5.43 22.97
N HIS A 206 21.22 5.03 21.72
CA HIS A 206 20.68 5.71 20.52
C HIS A 206 19.41 5.06 19.94
N HIS A 207 18.69 4.29 20.72
CA HIS A 207 17.30 3.96 20.41
C HIS A 207 16.43 5.19 20.73
N SER A 208 16.52 6.18 19.88
CA SER A 208 15.67 7.38 19.96
C SER A 208 14.36 7.11 19.24
N TYR A 209 13.42 6.69 19.99
CA TYR A 209 12.36 7.46 20.59
C TYR A 209 11.09 7.55 19.76
N PHE A 210 10.19 6.60 19.98
CA PHE A 210 8.79 6.96 20.13
C PHE A 210 8.54 7.69 21.47
N GLY A 211 9.31 8.72 21.77
CA GLY A 211 9.22 9.54 22.98
C GLY A 211 8.45 10.83 22.78
N GLY A 212 7.70 10.98 21.69
CA GLY A 212 6.71 12.03 21.54
C GLY A 212 5.42 11.61 22.21
N ARG A 213 5.06 12.22 23.35
CA ARG A 213 3.80 12.03 24.05
C ARG A 213 2.64 11.98 23.06
N TRP A 214 2.09 10.81 22.84
CA TRP A 214 0.76 10.62 22.32
C TRP A 214 -0.24 11.08 23.40
N ARG A 215 -0.30 12.40 23.64
CA ARG A 215 -1.46 12.96 24.32
C ARG A 215 -2.59 12.88 23.31
N ARG A 216 -3.63 12.14 23.66
CA ARG A 216 -4.94 12.29 23.05
C ARG A 216 -5.17 13.79 22.89
N ALA A 217 -5.29 14.27 21.66
CA ALA A 217 -6.01 15.50 21.41
C ALA A 217 -7.46 15.16 21.76
N GLY A 218 -7.79 15.25 23.04
CA GLY A 218 -9.15 15.24 23.55
C GLY A 218 -9.81 16.49 23.06
N GLY A 219 -10.63 16.35 22.06
CA GLY A 219 -11.49 17.37 21.49
C GLY A 219 -12.69 16.68 20.89
N GLY A 220 -13.78 16.55 21.65
CA GLY A 220 -15.13 16.42 21.11
C GLY A 220 -15.61 15.01 20.75
N ALA A 221 -15.58 14.08 21.70
CA ALA A 221 -16.46 12.91 21.65
C ALA A 221 -17.70 13.13 22.54
N ASP A 222 -18.43 14.21 22.28
CA ASP A 222 -19.77 14.44 22.82
C ASP A 222 -20.61 15.10 21.74
N HIS A 223 -21.08 14.30 20.80
CA HIS A 223 -22.36 14.45 20.09
C HIS A 223 -22.45 13.35 19.04
N LEU A 224 -23.27 12.37 19.35
CA LEU A 224 -24.23 11.69 18.50
C LEU A 224 -24.49 10.26 18.98
N GLN A 225 -25.03 10.15 20.21
CA GLN A 225 -25.92 9.04 20.50
C GLN A 225 -27.25 9.31 19.78
N ARG A 226 -27.39 8.87 18.56
CA ARG A 226 -28.70 8.58 17.98
C ARG A 226 -28.70 7.16 17.42
N ARG A 227 -29.44 6.32 18.12
CA ARG A 227 -29.74 4.93 17.78
C ARG A 227 -30.51 4.88 16.45
N GLY A 228 -29.84 4.42 15.39
CA GLY A 228 -30.50 3.93 14.18
C GLY A 228 -30.49 2.39 14.21
N GLN A 229 -31.68 1.78 14.29
CA GLN A 229 -31.83 0.33 14.23
C GLN A 229 -31.54 -0.14 12.79
N TRP A 230 -30.45 -0.88 12.60
CA TRP A 230 -30.13 -1.55 11.36
C TRP A 230 -30.89 -2.86 11.24
N ARG A 231 -31.84 -2.93 10.31
CA ARG A 231 -32.49 -4.19 9.95
C ARG A 231 -31.58 -4.98 9.02
N ARG A 232 -31.31 -6.24 9.41
CA ARG A 232 -30.53 -7.24 8.65
C ARG A 232 -31.27 -7.59 7.36
N ASN A 233 -30.61 -7.38 6.22
CA ASN A 233 -30.96 -8.10 4.99
C ASN A 233 -29.73 -8.81 4.45
N ARG A 234 -29.81 -10.15 4.44
CA ARG A 234 -28.80 -11.05 3.88
C ARG A 234 -29.07 -11.16 2.39
N ARG A 235 -28.21 -10.64 1.55
CA ARG A 235 -27.85 -11.11 0.20
C ARG A 235 -27.20 -9.96 -0.55
N HIS A 236 -25.85 -9.99 -0.65
CA HIS A 236 -25.00 -9.60 -1.78
C HIS A 236 -23.55 -9.44 -1.32
N ARG A 237 -22.74 -10.46 -1.70
CA ARG A 237 -21.41 -10.73 -1.12
C ARG A 237 -20.26 -10.47 -2.09
N HIS A 238 -20.18 -9.44 -2.90
CA HIS A 238 -19.11 -9.45 -3.91
C HIS A 238 -18.17 -8.24 -4.02
N HIS A 239 -18.43 -7.06 -3.49
CA HIS A 239 -17.55 -5.91 -3.72
C HIS A 239 -16.61 -5.47 -2.58
N ALA A 240 -16.85 -5.89 -1.35
CA ALA A 240 -15.97 -5.56 -0.21
C ALA A 240 -14.75 -6.50 -0.04
N GLN A 241 -14.64 -7.57 -0.85
CA GLN A 241 -13.61 -8.61 -0.68
C GLN A 241 -12.22 -8.24 -1.22
N GLN A 242 -12.06 -7.22 -2.03
CA GLN A 242 -10.77 -6.90 -2.65
C GLN A 242 -9.74 -6.27 -1.71
N HIS A 243 -10.15 -5.65 -0.61
CA HIS A 243 -9.24 -5.08 0.39
C HIS A 243 -9.07 -5.92 1.65
N ALA A 244 -9.92 -6.92 1.86
CA ALA A 244 -9.77 -7.90 2.94
C ALA A 244 -8.92 -9.07 2.41
N GLY A 245 -7.64 -9.05 2.68
CA GLY A 245 -6.71 -10.14 2.30
C GLY A 245 -7.26 -11.53 2.63
N ARG A 246 -7.09 -12.44 1.71
CA ARG A 246 -7.54 -13.83 1.69
C ARG A 246 -7.32 -14.56 3.01
N GLY A 247 -8.38 -14.67 3.81
CA GLY A 247 -8.55 -15.69 4.81
C GLY A 247 -9.92 -16.28 4.60
N ARG A 248 -10.02 -17.55 4.21
CA ARG A 248 -11.27 -18.27 3.91
C ARG A 248 -12.26 -18.35 5.08
N SER A 249 -11.99 -17.76 6.22
CA SER A 249 -12.82 -17.78 7.42
C SER A 249 -13.62 -16.49 7.70
N ASP A 250 -13.48 -15.44 6.92
CA ASP A 250 -13.96 -14.10 7.29
C ASP A 250 -15.26 -13.63 6.63
N ALA A 251 -16.00 -14.52 5.96
CA ALA A 251 -17.34 -14.17 5.44
C ALA A 251 -18.34 -13.72 6.54
N ARG A 252 -18.03 -13.98 7.82
CA ARG A 252 -18.82 -13.53 8.99
C ARG A 252 -18.40 -12.16 9.52
N ARG A 253 -17.33 -11.53 8.96
CA ARG A 253 -16.73 -10.34 9.51
C ARG A 253 -17.05 -9.03 8.78
N LEU A 254 -17.76 -9.07 7.66
CA LEU A 254 -18.24 -7.85 7.01
C LEU A 254 -19.23 -7.08 7.90
N ASP A 255 -19.91 -7.78 8.81
CA ASP A 255 -20.83 -7.21 9.80
C ASP A 255 -20.14 -6.79 11.12
N SER A 256 -18.81 -6.90 11.22
CA SER A 256 -18.08 -6.67 12.47
C SER A 256 -17.49 -5.27 12.62
N TRP A 257 -17.61 -4.44 11.60
CA TRP A 257 -17.18 -3.05 11.70
C TRP A 257 -18.32 -2.20 12.29
N GLY A 258 -17.97 -1.39 13.29
CA GLY A 258 -18.90 -0.41 13.83
C GLY A 258 -19.25 0.65 12.77
N PRO A 259 -20.39 1.34 12.93
CA PRO A 259 -20.70 2.49 12.10
C PRO A 259 -19.61 3.56 12.21
N ASP A 260 -19.48 4.39 11.18
CA ASP A 260 -18.50 5.49 11.12
C ASP A 260 -17.03 5.06 11.33
N THR A 261 -16.70 3.84 10.89
CA THR A 261 -15.35 3.30 11.03
C THR A 261 -14.60 3.34 9.71
N ARG A 262 -13.43 4.00 9.67
CA ARG A 262 -12.54 3.98 8.51
C ARG A 262 -11.93 2.61 8.34
N LEU A 263 -12.02 2.05 7.14
CA LEU A 263 -11.44 0.75 6.82
C LEU A 263 -9.92 0.83 6.81
N SER A 264 -9.28 -0.21 7.36
CA SER A 264 -7.83 -0.34 7.32
C SER A 264 -7.33 -0.64 5.90
N SER A 265 -6.21 -0.04 5.53
CA SER A 265 -5.53 -0.28 4.26
C SER A 265 -4.04 -0.61 4.47
N MET A 266 -3.38 -1.12 3.43
CA MET A 266 -1.93 -1.29 3.39
C MET A 266 -1.23 -0.16 2.61
N MET A 267 -1.96 0.86 2.19
CA MET A 267 -1.39 2.02 1.48
C MET A 267 -0.35 2.71 2.36
N THR A 268 0.84 2.90 1.81
CA THR A 268 1.99 3.37 2.57
C THR A 268 2.82 4.34 1.72
N PRO A 269 2.30 5.51 1.40
CA PRO A 269 3.18 6.56 0.89
C PRO A 269 4.20 6.92 1.97
N MET A 270 5.47 7.07 1.57
CA MET A 270 6.57 7.38 2.47
C MET A 270 7.36 8.57 1.97
N ALA A 271 7.81 9.37 2.93
CA ALA A 271 8.80 10.42 2.71
C ALA A 271 10.11 10.04 3.40
N VAL A 272 11.23 10.34 2.76
CA VAL A 272 12.59 10.11 3.30
C VAL A 272 13.35 11.42 3.23
N THR A 273 14.10 11.75 4.29
CA THR A 273 14.91 12.95 4.37
C THR A 273 16.32 12.60 4.81
N TRP A 274 17.31 13.00 4.02
CA TRP A 274 18.72 12.83 4.32
C TRP A 274 19.31 14.06 5.02
N PRO A 275 20.43 13.92 5.74
CA PRO A 275 21.08 15.03 6.44
C PRO A 275 21.56 16.17 5.55
N ASP A 276 21.83 15.89 4.28
CA ASP A 276 22.26 16.87 3.26
C ASP A 276 21.08 17.68 2.68
N GLY A 277 19.86 17.48 3.18
CA GLY A 277 18.65 18.12 2.67
C GLY A 277 18.02 17.39 1.48
N GLY A 278 18.58 16.25 1.07
CA GLY A 278 17.96 15.37 0.07
C GLY A 278 16.62 14.83 0.56
N VAL A 279 15.68 14.66 -0.36
CA VAL A 279 14.34 14.09 -0.07
C VAL A 279 13.97 13.03 -1.08
N ALA A 280 13.19 12.05 -0.64
CA ALA A 280 12.52 11.11 -1.54
C ALA A 280 11.06 10.94 -1.14
N MET A 281 10.22 10.72 -2.16
CA MET A 281 8.85 10.26 -2.00
C MET A 281 8.71 8.93 -2.71
N LEU A 282 8.13 7.94 -2.03
CA LEU A 282 7.95 6.62 -2.61
C LEU A 282 6.62 6.00 -2.17
N GLY A 283 6.11 5.15 -3.04
CA GLY A 283 4.90 4.38 -2.80
C GLY A 283 4.93 3.07 -3.57
N SER A 284 4.04 2.16 -3.24
CA SER A 284 3.94 0.86 -3.89
C SER A 284 2.48 0.43 -4.04
N GLY A 285 2.21 -0.39 -5.06
CA GLY A 285 0.98 -1.14 -5.20
C GLY A 285 1.22 -2.63 -4.95
N GLY A 286 0.18 -3.40 -4.59
CA GLY A 286 0.27 -4.85 -4.42
C GLY A 286 -0.26 -5.41 -3.10
N SER A 287 -1.21 -4.72 -2.47
CA SER A 287 -1.86 -5.19 -1.23
C SER A 287 -0.82 -5.48 -0.13
N ASN A 288 -0.75 -6.72 0.37
CA ASN A 288 0.19 -7.12 1.42
C ASN A 288 1.67 -6.97 1.03
N ARG A 289 1.99 -6.94 -0.28
CA ARG A 289 3.35 -6.80 -0.80
C ARG A 289 3.88 -5.37 -0.70
N ILE A 290 3.01 -4.38 -0.54
CA ILE A 290 3.40 -2.97 -0.39
C ILE A 290 4.50 -2.80 0.66
N ARG A 291 4.32 -3.42 1.83
CA ARG A 291 5.25 -3.32 2.97
C ARG A 291 6.64 -3.85 2.64
N THR A 292 6.69 -5.13 2.22
CA THR A 292 7.95 -5.80 1.94
C THR A 292 8.68 -5.20 0.74
N ALA A 293 7.95 -4.69 -0.26
CA ALA A 293 8.54 -3.99 -1.38
C ALA A 293 9.19 -2.66 -0.95
N LEU A 294 8.48 -1.86 -0.14
CA LEU A 294 9.00 -0.60 0.37
C LEU A 294 10.20 -0.80 1.31
N ALA A 295 10.11 -1.75 2.26
CA ALA A 295 11.21 -2.04 3.18
C ALA A 295 12.50 -2.43 2.43
N GLN A 296 12.40 -3.28 1.40
CA GLN A 296 13.55 -3.69 0.59
C GLN A 296 14.15 -2.53 -0.21
N VAL A 297 13.32 -1.68 -0.84
CA VAL A 297 13.82 -0.49 -1.54
C VAL A 297 14.50 0.48 -0.58
N LEU A 298 13.96 0.67 0.62
CA LEU A 298 14.57 1.51 1.65
C LEU A 298 15.92 0.96 2.11
N VAL A 299 16.02 -0.34 2.39
CA VAL A 299 17.28 -1.00 2.72
C VAL A 299 18.30 -0.86 1.58
N ASN A 300 17.89 -1.08 0.33
CA ASN A 300 18.76 -0.92 -0.82
C ASN A 300 19.28 0.52 -0.97
N ARG A 301 18.42 1.52 -0.74
CA ARG A 301 18.80 2.94 -0.85
C ARG A 301 19.63 3.44 0.32
N ILE A 302 19.24 3.08 1.55
CA ILE A 302 19.81 3.67 2.77
C ILE A 302 21.02 2.86 3.24
N ASP A 303 20.88 1.53 3.33
CA ASP A 303 21.93 0.68 3.91
C ASP A 303 22.97 0.27 2.87
N ARG A 304 22.53 -0.04 1.65
CA ARG A 304 23.41 -0.52 0.57
C ARG A 304 23.88 0.61 -0.36
N GLY A 305 23.35 1.83 -0.22
CA GLY A 305 23.73 2.98 -1.04
C GLY A 305 23.44 2.85 -2.54
N MET A 306 22.53 1.95 -2.93
CA MET A 306 22.22 1.70 -4.35
C MET A 306 21.61 2.93 -5.03
N GLY A 307 21.83 3.09 -6.33
CA GLY A 307 21.13 4.05 -7.17
C GLY A 307 19.61 3.86 -7.10
N LEU A 308 18.80 4.92 -7.39
CA LEU A 308 17.35 4.83 -7.24
C LEU A 308 16.74 3.76 -8.14
N ALA A 309 17.12 3.74 -9.41
CA ALA A 309 16.62 2.77 -10.39
C ALA A 309 17.00 1.34 -10.00
N ASP A 310 18.26 1.12 -9.58
CA ASP A 310 18.76 -0.19 -9.18
C ASP A 310 18.06 -0.69 -7.91
N ALA A 311 17.85 0.19 -6.92
CA ALA A 311 17.13 -0.14 -5.70
C ALA A 311 15.69 -0.59 -5.96
N VAL A 312 15.01 0.06 -6.91
CA VAL A 312 13.64 -0.29 -7.32
C VAL A 312 13.62 -1.59 -8.13
N ALA A 313 14.60 -1.79 -9.02
CA ALA A 313 14.67 -2.96 -9.90
C ALA A 313 15.26 -4.22 -9.23
N ALA A 314 15.91 -4.09 -8.08
CA ALA A 314 16.56 -5.21 -7.37
C ALA A 314 15.59 -6.36 -7.10
N PRO A 315 16.09 -7.62 -7.06
CA PRO A 315 15.28 -8.80 -6.70
C PRO A 315 14.54 -8.61 -5.39
N ARG A 316 13.35 -9.17 -5.31
CA ARG A 316 12.50 -9.08 -4.11
C ARG A 316 12.15 -10.43 -3.55
N LEU A 317 11.90 -10.42 -2.25
CA LEU A 317 11.25 -11.52 -1.54
C LEU A 317 10.00 -11.03 -0.81
N HIS A 318 9.11 -11.96 -0.51
CA HIS A 318 7.90 -11.70 0.26
C HIS A 318 7.62 -12.87 1.20
N VAL A 319 7.19 -12.53 2.41
CA VAL A 319 6.78 -13.54 3.40
C VAL A 319 5.34 -13.27 3.82
N GLU A 320 4.51 -14.28 3.70
CA GLU A 320 3.11 -14.22 4.09
C GLU A 320 2.72 -15.51 4.81
N ALA A 321 1.63 -15.42 5.58
CA ALA A 321 1.00 -16.53 6.28
C ALA A 321 1.74 -17.05 7.53
N SER A 322 1.06 -17.96 8.21
CA SER A 322 1.56 -18.79 9.30
C SER A 322 0.99 -20.22 9.06
N PRO A 323 1.82 -21.22 8.75
CA PRO A 323 3.29 -21.18 8.69
C PRO A 323 3.82 -20.23 7.58
N PRO A 324 5.07 -19.74 7.70
CA PRO A 324 5.62 -18.77 6.77
C PRO A 324 5.77 -19.38 5.37
N ALA A 325 5.18 -18.70 4.37
CA ALA A 325 5.42 -18.97 2.96
C ALA A 325 6.35 -17.88 2.42
N VAL A 326 7.57 -18.27 2.04
CA VAL A 326 8.59 -17.36 1.49
C VAL A 326 8.63 -17.53 -0.01
N ASP A 327 8.38 -16.45 -0.72
CA ASP A 327 8.52 -16.34 -2.17
C ASP A 327 9.65 -15.35 -2.49
N PHE A 328 10.50 -15.64 -3.48
CA PHE A 328 11.59 -14.75 -3.90
C PHE A 328 11.84 -14.82 -5.40
N GLU A 329 12.33 -13.72 -5.97
CA GLU A 329 12.71 -13.64 -7.39
C GLU A 329 14.11 -14.19 -7.61
N LEU A 330 14.28 -15.08 -8.60
CA LEU A 330 15.57 -15.63 -9.00
C LEU A 330 16.43 -14.68 -9.84
N PRO A 331 15.85 -13.90 -10.80
CA PRO A 331 16.66 -13.05 -11.66
C PRO A 331 17.49 -12.03 -10.86
N ALA A 332 18.80 -12.02 -11.09
CA ALA A 332 19.77 -11.14 -10.44
C ALA A 332 19.89 -11.29 -8.91
N LEU A 333 19.32 -12.34 -8.30
CA LEU A 333 19.59 -12.67 -6.90
C LEU A 333 20.93 -13.37 -6.80
N ALA A 334 21.79 -12.90 -5.88
CA ALA A 334 23.08 -13.53 -5.63
C ALA A 334 22.90 -14.98 -5.11
N GLU A 335 23.75 -15.91 -5.55
CA GLU A 335 23.64 -17.32 -5.12
C GLU A 335 23.81 -17.48 -3.59
N ALA A 336 24.65 -16.66 -2.97
CA ALA A 336 24.80 -16.64 -1.51
C ALA A 336 23.49 -16.23 -0.80
N ASP A 337 22.77 -15.23 -1.32
CA ASP A 337 21.48 -14.81 -0.79
C ASP A 337 20.42 -15.91 -0.97
N ARG A 338 20.40 -16.56 -2.13
CA ARG A 338 19.52 -17.69 -2.41
C ARG A 338 19.78 -18.85 -1.45
N ALA A 339 21.03 -19.24 -1.27
CA ALA A 339 21.42 -20.30 -0.34
C ALA A 339 21.01 -19.95 1.09
N ALA A 340 21.23 -18.72 1.54
CA ALA A 340 20.84 -18.26 2.86
C ALA A 340 19.32 -18.25 3.08
N ILE A 341 18.52 -17.92 2.05
CA ILE A 341 17.05 -18.01 2.13
C ILE A 341 16.64 -19.47 2.29
N LEU A 342 17.17 -20.39 1.48
CA LEU A 342 16.80 -21.80 1.49
C LEU A 342 17.25 -22.51 2.77
N ASP A 343 18.39 -22.12 3.34
CA ASP A 343 18.85 -22.62 4.64
C ASP A 343 17.89 -22.21 5.78
N ALA A 344 17.47 -20.93 5.77
CA ALA A 344 16.54 -20.42 6.78
C ALA A 344 15.09 -20.85 6.58
N PHE A 345 14.69 -21.09 5.35
CA PHE A 345 13.32 -21.43 4.92
C PHE A 345 13.36 -22.49 3.82
N PRO A 346 13.51 -23.78 4.15
CA PRO A 346 13.67 -24.86 3.16
C PRO A 346 12.51 -24.97 2.14
N GLU A 347 11.30 -24.55 2.53
CA GLU A 347 10.10 -24.55 1.67
C GLU A 347 9.94 -23.26 0.84
N ALA A 348 10.96 -22.37 0.82
CA ALA A 348 10.90 -21.13 0.06
C ALA A 348 10.87 -21.39 -1.46
N ARG A 349 10.08 -20.57 -2.18
CA ARG A 349 9.85 -20.73 -3.63
C ARG A 349 10.56 -19.65 -4.41
N GLY A 350 11.45 -20.05 -5.32
CA GLY A 350 12.06 -19.17 -6.31
C GLY A 350 11.15 -18.97 -7.53
N TRP A 351 10.95 -17.72 -7.94
CA TRP A 351 10.21 -17.35 -9.14
C TRP A 351 11.18 -17.09 -10.29
N PRO A 352 11.03 -17.75 -11.43
CA PRO A 352 11.99 -17.66 -12.54
C PRO A 352 12.02 -16.28 -13.20
N ASN A 353 11.00 -15.47 -13.01
CA ASN A 353 10.86 -14.16 -13.63
C ASN A 353 10.46 -13.10 -12.56
N ARG A 354 10.77 -11.84 -12.86
CA ARG A 354 10.17 -10.71 -12.14
C ARG A 354 8.66 -10.75 -12.28
N SER A 355 7.95 -10.48 -11.18
CA SER A 355 6.51 -10.57 -11.17
C SER A 355 5.85 -9.42 -10.40
N MET A 356 4.71 -8.94 -10.90
CA MET A 356 3.85 -8.01 -10.17
C MET A 356 3.39 -8.54 -8.81
N PHE A 357 3.53 -9.85 -8.57
CA PHE A 357 3.29 -10.47 -7.27
C PHE A 357 4.09 -9.79 -6.16
N PHE A 358 5.33 -9.39 -6.42
CA PHE A 358 6.21 -8.75 -5.45
C PHE A 358 5.97 -7.25 -5.25
N GLY A 359 4.83 -6.73 -5.67
CA GLY A 359 4.48 -5.32 -5.60
C GLY A 359 5.08 -4.50 -6.75
N GLY A 360 5.11 -3.18 -6.58
CA GLY A 360 5.72 -2.28 -7.54
C GLY A 360 5.96 -0.93 -6.88
N VAL A 361 7.24 -0.56 -6.70
CA VAL A 361 7.63 0.70 -6.04
C VAL A 361 7.95 1.76 -7.08
N HIS A 362 7.30 2.90 -6.94
CA HIS A 362 7.62 4.10 -7.71
C HIS A 362 8.18 5.14 -6.76
N ALA A 363 9.24 5.82 -7.17
CA ALA A 363 9.92 6.78 -6.32
C ALA A 363 10.48 7.97 -7.11
N VAL A 364 10.49 9.13 -6.46
CA VAL A 364 11.17 10.34 -6.92
C VAL A 364 12.09 10.80 -5.81
N THR A 365 13.29 11.21 -6.18
CA THR A 365 14.26 11.80 -5.25
C THR A 365 14.74 13.14 -5.76
N ARG A 366 15.02 14.06 -4.83
CA ARG A 366 15.79 15.27 -5.06
C ARG A 366 16.94 15.28 -4.06
N ASP A 367 18.17 15.32 -4.53
CA ASP A 367 19.35 15.39 -3.66
C ASP A 367 19.53 16.79 -3.04
N GLY A 368 20.48 16.94 -2.11
CA GLY A 368 20.79 18.22 -1.47
C GLY A 368 21.34 19.28 -2.43
N ARG A 369 21.71 18.93 -3.66
CA ARG A 369 22.14 19.84 -4.73
C ARG A 369 21.00 20.21 -5.67
N GLY A 370 19.82 19.63 -5.49
CA GLY A 370 18.64 19.90 -6.31
C GLY A 370 18.45 18.96 -7.50
N ASN A 371 19.34 17.99 -7.74
CA ASN A 371 19.18 17.02 -8.84
C ASN A 371 17.99 16.10 -8.57
N VAL A 372 17.12 15.94 -9.55
CA VAL A 372 15.93 15.10 -9.47
C VAL A 372 16.16 13.79 -10.21
N GLN A 373 15.72 12.68 -9.62
CA GLN A 373 15.66 11.37 -10.25
C GLN A 373 14.28 10.75 -10.01
N ALA A 374 13.79 10.02 -10.98
CA ALA A 374 12.54 9.26 -10.88
C ALA A 374 12.78 7.80 -11.30
N ALA A 375 12.13 6.86 -10.62
CA ALA A 375 12.17 5.45 -10.98
C ALA A 375 10.77 4.84 -10.89
N GLY A 376 10.36 4.18 -11.97
CA GLY A 376 9.17 3.34 -12.03
C GLY A 376 9.54 1.86 -11.97
N ASP A 377 8.72 1.07 -11.32
CA ASP A 377 8.98 -0.36 -11.15
C ASP A 377 8.71 -1.15 -12.44
N PRO A 378 9.70 -1.87 -12.98
CA PRO A 378 9.52 -2.66 -14.20
C PRO A 378 8.49 -3.79 -14.03
N ARG A 379 8.21 -4.24 -12.78
CA ARG A 379 7.19 -5.26 -12.50
C ARG A 379 5.76 -4.78 -12.82
N ARG A 380 5.58 -3.48 -12.98
CA ARG A 380 4.30 -2.83 -13.27
C ARG A 380 4.38 -1.87 -14.46
N SER A 381 5.32 -2.11 -15.37
CA SER A 381 5.58 -1.23 -16.51
C SER A 381 5.75 0.24 -16.11
N GLY A 382 6.28 0.47 -14.92
CA GLY A 382 6.50 1.81 -14.39
C GLY A 382 7.64 2.51 -15.11
N VAL A 383 7.48 3.81 -15.32
CA VAL A 383 8.50 4.69 -15.89
C VAL A 383 8.83 5.83 -14.95
N GLY A 384 10.07 6.32 -14.99
CA GLY A 384 10.49 7.55 -14.33
C GLY A 384 10.66 8.65 -15.39
N ILE A 385 10.02 9.79 -15.17
CA ILE A 385 10.12 10.96 -16.04
C ILE A 385 10.57 12.13 -15.19
N VAL A 386 11.61 12.84 -15.66
CA VAL A 386 12.12 14.08 -15.08
C VAL A 386 12.02 15.12 -16.17
N GLY A 387 11.29 16.21 -15.89
CA GLY A 387 11.11 17.34 -16.81
C GLY A 387 12.10 18.47 -16.53
#